data_81a852e1a174ab869901446bee34c3e3
#
_entry.id   81a852e1a174ab869901446bee34c3e3
#
_cell.length_a   1.000
_cell.length_b   1.000
_cell.length_c   1.000
_cell.angle_alpha   90.00
_cell.angle_beta   90.00
_cell.angle_gamma   90.00
#
_symmetry.space_group_name_H-M   'P 1'
#
loop_
_entity.id
_entity.type
_entity.pdbx_description
1 polymer ?
#
loop_
_entity_poly.entity_id
_entity_poly.type
_entity_poly.pdbx_seq_one_letter_code
_entity_poly.pdbx_strand_id
1 'polypeptide(L)'
;MFKIVNNERLSDNMFRVTFEAPLVARKAQPGQFLMFRVDEFGERMPITISSYDREAGTVSVIMQRVGSTTALLASMKAGDYVADVVGPLGNPAEFDNMHKVVVVGGGSGCSIAWPQAKEAHRLGCDVDIIAGFRTKGIVVLEEEMRACCDHLYMMTDDGTYGEKGFTTVKLKELLEKAKAEGKQYDHCICIGPLPMMKFVCQITKENGVGTMVDM
;
A
#
# COMPACT_ATOMS: atom_id res chain seq x y z
N MET A 1 -13.12 13.01 19.35
CA MET A 1 -13.68 12.95 17.97
C MET A 1 -12.66 13.54 17.02
N PHE A 2 -12.54 12.97 15.82
CA PHE A 2 -11.57 13.35 14.80
C PHE A 2 -12.31 13.74 13.53
N LYS A 3 -11.97 14.90 12.98
CA LYS A 3 -12.64 15.44 11.80
C LYS A 3 -12.16 14.74 10.53
N ILE A 4 -13.09 14.43 9.64
CA ILE A 4 -12.78 14.02 8.27
C ILE A 4 -12.50 15.28 7.46
N VAL A 5 -11.29 15.40 6.94
CA VAL A 5 -10.87 16.53 6.11
C VAL A 5 -11.20 16.29 4.65
N ASN A 6 -11.05 15.05 4.20
CA ASN A 6 -11.38 14.62 2.85
C ASN A 6 -11.89 13.17 2.84
N ASN A 7 -12.79 12.87 1.92
CA ASN A 7 -13.24 11.51 1.62
C ASN A 7 -13.39 11.39 0.11
N GLU A 8 -12.46 10.69 -0.51
CA GLU A 8 -12.28 10.60 -1.96
C GLU A 8 -12.55 9.17 -2.43
N ARG A 9 -13.41 9.03 -3.44
CA ARG A 9 -13.63 7.75 -4.11
C ARG A 9 -12.51 7.52 -5.12
N LEU A 10 -11.76 6.42 -4.99
CA LEU A 10 -10.69 6.03 -5.90
C LEU A 10 -11.17 5.07 -6.99
N SER A 11 -12.12 4.18 -6.67
CA SER A 11 -12.77 3.27 -7.60
C SER A 11 -14.18 2.92 -7.11
N ASP A 12 -14.85 1.96 -7.72
CA ASP A 12 -16.20 1.55 -7.30
C ASP A 12 -16.28 1.04 -5.87
N ASN A 13 -15.21 0.43 -5.38
CA ASN A 13 -15.16 -0.17 -4.05
C ASN A 13 -14.01 0.32 -3.18
N MET A 14 -13.16 1.23 -3.67
CA MET A 14 -12.05 1.79 -2.90
C MET A 14 -12.20 3.29 -2.68
N PHE A 15 -11.83 3.75 -1.50
CA PHE A 15 -11.88 5.15 -1.11
C PHE A 15 -10.73 5.52 -0.17
N ARG A 16 -10.36 6.79 -0.19
CA ARG A 16 -9.35 7.40 0.68
C ARG A 16 -10.03 8.33 1.66
N VAL A 17 -9.80 8.14 2.94
CA VAL A 17 -10.25 9.07 3.99
C VAL A 17 -9.06 9.73 4.63
N THR A 18 -9.15 11.04 4.81
CA THR A 18 -8.14 11.86 5.48
C THR A 18 -8.72 12.40 6.77
N PHE A 19 -8.07 12.11 7.90
CA PHE A 19 -8.44 12.57 9.23
C PHE A 19 -7.53 13.70 9.69
N GLU A 20 -8.08 14.70 10.36
CA GLU A 20 -7.33 15.65 11.15
C GLU A 20 -6.91 14.96 12.46
N ALA A 21 -5.63 14.58 12.54
CA ALA A 21 -5.06 13.84 13.66
C ALA A 21 -3.57 14.24 13.87
N PRO A 22 -3.30 15.47 14.34
CA PRO A 22 -1.95 16.05 14.35
C PRO A 22 -0.94 15.28 15.21
N LEU A 23 -1.38 14.63 16.30
CA LEU A 23 -0.50 13.82 17.14
C LEU A 23 -0.07 12.54 16.43
N VAL A 24 -0.96 11.95 15.62
CA VAL A 24 -0.65 10.77 14.79
C VAL A 24 0.24 11.18 13.64
N ALA A 25 -0.12 12.22 12.89
CA ALA A 25 0.61 12.71 11.74
C ALA A 25 2.08 13.03 12.05
N ARG A 26 2.32 13.66 13.22
CA ARG A 26 3.68 14.04 13.67
C ARG A 26 4.62 12.85 13.79
N LYS A 27 4.11 11.69 14.23
CA LYS A 27 4.90 10.50 14.53
C LYS A 27 4.78 9.39 13.49
N ALA A 28 3.85 9.50 12.56
CA ALA A 28 3.61 8.49 11.54
C ALA A 28 4.84 8.24 10.67
N GLN A 29 5.07 6.96 10.37
CA GLN A 29 6.10 6.48 9.46
C GLN A 29 5.50 5.40 8.54
N PRO A 30 6.07 5.19 7.34
CA PRO A 30 5.64 4.15 6.42
C PRO A 30 5.66 2.75 7.06
N GLY A 31 4.69 1.92 6.71
CA GLY A 31 4.53 0.57 7.29
C GLY A 31 3.73 0.53 8.59
N GLN A 32 3.49 1.69 9.22
CA GLN A 32 2.67 1.75 10.42
C GLN A 32 1.17 1.84 10.09
N PHE A 33 0.34 1.50 11.05
CA PHE A 33 -1.11 1.56 10.96
C PHE A 33 -1.71 2.46 12.05
N LEU A 34 -2.96 2.78 11.89
CA LEU A 34 -3.79 3.40 12.91
C LEU A 34 -5.02 2.52 13.19
N MET A 35 -5.65 2.76 14.32
CA MET A 35 -6.93 2.17 14.67
C MET A 35 -7.98 3.27 14.71
N PHE A 36 -9.08 3.11 13.97
CA PHE A 36 -10.20 4.06 14.01
C PHE A 36 -11.49 3.39 14.46
N ARG A 37 -12.42 4.21 14.93
CA ARG A 37 -13.78 3.81 15.29
C ARG A 37 -14.74 4.92 14.81
N VAL A 38 -15.75 4.54 14.03
CA VAL A 38 -16.64 5.53 13.41
C VAL A 38 -17.54 6.22 14.44
N ASP A 39 -18.19 5.45 15.29
CA ASP A 39 -19.09 5.93 16.35
C ASP A 39 -18.86 5.16 17.67
N GLU A 40 -19.62 5.49 18.73
CA GLU A 40 -19.44 4.88 20.04
C GLU A 40 -19.80 3.39 20.09
N PHE A 41 -20.60 2.91 19.14
CA PHE A 41 -21.01 1.50 19.03
C PHE A 41 -20.20 0.73 17.98
N GLY A 42 -19.39 1.45 17.18
CA GLY A 42 -18.58 0.90 16.11
C GLY A 42 -17.42 0.04 16.60
N GLU A 43 -17.01 -0.90 15.78
CA GLU A 43 -15.80 -1.68 15.99
C GLU A 43 -14.53 -0.82 15.82
N ARG A 44 -13.45 -1.23 16.46
CA ARG A 44 -12.12 -0.66 16.25
C ARG A 44 -11.45 -1.38 15.09
N MET A 45 -11.22 -0.65 14.01
CA MET A 45 -10.63 -1.19 12.79
C MET A 45 -9.17 -0.77 12.67
N PRO A 46 -8.23 -1.73 12.63
CA PRO A 46 -6.86 -1.44 12.26
C PRO A 46 -6.77 -1.21 10.75
N ILE A 47 -6.04 -0.18 10.33
CA ILE A 47 -5.82 0.14 8.92
C ILE A 47 -4.47 0.82 8.71
N THR A 48 -3.74 0.40 7.71
CA THR A 48 -2.42 0.95 7.39
C THR A 48 -2.52 2.42 6.97
N ILE A 49 -1.62 3.23 7.49
CA ILE A 49 -1.48 4.65 7.12
C ILE A 49 -0.93 4.71 5.69
N SER A 50 -1.73 5.23 4.76
CA SER A 50 -1.33 5.38 3.36
C SER A 50 -0.53 6.65 3.10
N SER A 51 -0.82 7.72 3.83
CA SER A 51 -0.03 8.96 3.78
C SER A 51 -0.28 9.81 5.02
N TYR A 52 0.61 10.75 5.25
CA TYR A 52 0.48 11.73 6.32
C TYR A 52 1.10 13.06 5.91
N ASP A 53 0.57 14.14 6.45
CA ASP A 53 1.10 15.48 6.33
C ASP A 53 1.31 16.04 7.75
N ARG A 54 2.57 16.29 8.10
CA ARG A 54 2.96 16.76 9.44
C ARG A 54 2.63 18.24 9.66
N GLU A 55 2.65 19.03 8.59
CA GLU A 55 2.35 20.46 8.64
C GLU A 55 0.85 20.69 8.73
N ALA A 56 0.07 20.02 7.88
CA ALA A 56 -1.39 20.04 7.94
C ALA A 56 -1.97 19.26 9.12
N GLY A 57 -1.18 18.41 9.78
CA GLY A 57 -1.64 17.58 10.90
C GLY A 57 -2.63 16.51 10.48
N THR A 58 -2.51 15.95 9.27
CA THR A 58 -3.45 15.00 8.71
C THR A 58 -2.84 13.63 8.44
N VAL A 59 -3.68 12.59 8.52
CA VAL A 59 -3.34 11.21 8.15
C VAL A 59 -4.41 10.66 7.22
N SER A 60 -3.99 9.92 6.20
CA SER A 60 -4.89 9.28 5.25
C SER A 60 -4.79 7.78 5.31
N VAL A 61 -5.91 7.13 5.11
CA VAL A 61 -6.02 5.68 4.96
C VAL A 61 -6.79 5.36 3.69
N ILE A 62 -6.46 4.23 3.06
CA ILE A 62 -7.17 3.75 1.86
C ILE A 62 -7.74 2.39 2.19
N MET A 63 -9.01 2.18 1.89
CA MET A 63 -9.69 0.93 2.20
C MET A 63 -10.75 0.55 1.17
N GLN A 64 -11.14 -0.72 1.21
CA GLN A 64 -12.26 -1.22 0.44
C GLN A 64 -13.56 -1.13 1.22
N ARG A 65 -14.64 -0.85 0.52
CA ARG A 65 -16.00 -0.91 1.04
C ARG A 65 -16.50 -2.35 1.01
N VAL A 66 -16.23 -3.10 2.09
CA VAL A 66 -16.53 -4.55 2.18
C VAL A 66 -17.50 -4.92 3.31
N GLY A 67 -17.77 -4.02 4.25
CA GLY A 67 -18.64 -4.27 5.42
C GLY A 67 -19.40 -3.02 5.84
N SER A 68 -20.22 -3.14 6.87
CA SER A 68 -21.08 -2.04 7.39
C SER A 68 -20.26 -0.82 7.80
N THR A 69 -19.18 -1.02 8.56
CA THR A 69 -18.31 0.06 9.04
C THR A 69 -17.63 0.80 7.89
N THR A 70 -17.06 0.07 6.92
CA THR A 70 -16.43 0.69 5.75
C THR A 70 -17.43 1.33 4.80
N ALA A 71 -18.67 0.79 4.71
CA ALA A 71 -19.75 1.42 3.95
C ALA A 71 -20.24 2.72 4.61
N LEU A 72 -20.36 2.74 5.95
CA LEU A 72 -20.71 3.94 6.71
C LEU A 72 -19.62 5.01 6.51
N LEU A 73 -18.36 4.67 6.74
CA LEU A 73 -17.26 5.62 6.56
C LEU A 73 -17.17 6.14 5.12
N ALA A 74 -17.38 5.29 4.11
CA ALA A 74 -17.41 5.71 2.71
C ALA A 74 -18.55 6.69 2.36
N SER A 75 -19.65 6.70 3.15
CA SER A 75 -20.76 7.63 2.98
C SER A 75 -20.56 8.99 3.67
N MET A 76 -19.60 9.07 4.59
CA MET A 76 -19.28 10.30 5.33
C MET A 76 -18.59 11.32 4.42
N LYS A 77 -18.64 12.57 4.80
CA LYS A 77 -18.13 13.71 4.00
C LYS A 77 -17.08 14.50 4.78
N ALA A 78 -16.35 15.33 4.07
CA ALA A 78 -15.51 16.34 4.70
C ALA A 78 -16.35 17.22 5.65
N GLY A 79 -15.88 17.38 6.87
CA GLY A 79 -16.59 18.05 7.96
C GLY A 79 -17.27 17.12 8.96
N ASP A 80 -17.53 15.87 8.61
CA ASP A 80 -18.01 14.84 9.54
C ASP A 80 -16.92 14.41 10.52
N TYR A 81 -17.31 13.68 11.58
CA TYR A 81 -16.41 13.26 12.64
C TYR A 81 -16.50 11.77 12.89
N VAL A 82 -15.36 11.13 13.15
CA VAL A 82 -15.28 9.78 13.71
C VAL A 82 -14.95 9.85 15.20
N ALA A 83 -15.34 8.82 15.95
CA ALA A 83 -15.20 8.80 17.40
C ALA A 83 -13.73 8.76 17.84
N ASP A 84 -12.96 7.85 17.28
CA ASP A 84 -11.56 7.63 17.63
C ASP A 84 -10.65 7.49 16.40
N VAL A 85 -9.42 8.01 16.52
CA VAL A 85 -8.26 7.70 15.67
C VAL A 85 -7.07 7.58 16.60
N VAL A 86 -6.50 6.39 16.72
CA VAL A 86 -5.40 6.06 17.63
C VAL A 86 -4.23 5.55 16.81
N GLY A 87 -3.05 6.10 17.04
CA GLY A 87 -1.83 5.71 16.32
C GLY A 87 -0.70 6.75 16.50
N PRO A 88 0.38 6.59 15.73
CA PRO A 88 0.68 5.45 14.89
C PRO A 88 0.95 4.19 15.74
N LEU A 89 0.65 3.03 15.20
CA LEU A 89 0.84 1.70 15.80
C LEU A 89 1.71 0.84 14.88
N GLY A 90 2.29 -0.22 15.43
CA GLY A 90 3.19 -1.10 14.70
C GLY A 90 4.59 -0.52 14.51
N ASN A 91 5.46 -1.31 13.89
CA ASN A 91 6.82 -0.92 13.58
C ASN A 91 6.88 -0.25 12.20
N PRO A 92 7.72 0.78 12.02
CA PRO A 92 7.96 1.33 10.68
C PRO A 92 8.66 0.31 9.79
N ALA A 93 8.51 0.46 8.49
CA ALA A 93 9.31 -0.27 7.52
C ALA A 93 10.78 0.19 7.59
N GLU A 94 11.71 -0.75 7.61
CA GLU A 94 13.15 -0.49 7.68
C GLU A 94 13.79 -0.81 6.33
N PHE A 95 14.65 0.09 5.85
CA PHE A 95 15.35 -0.02 4.56
C PHE A 95 16.87 0.12 4.70
N ASP A 96 17.39 -0.09 5.90
CA ASP A 96 18.82 0.07 6.17
C ASP A 96 19.66 -0.87 5.31
N ASN A 97 20.68 -0.29 4.65
CA ASN A 97 21.60 -1.00 3.74
C ASN A 97 20.92 -1.67 2.53
N MET A 98 19.72 -1.24 2.16
CA MET A 98 19.07 -1.67 0.92
C MET A 98 19.36 -0.68 -0.20
N HIS A 99 19.66 -1.20 -1.39
CA HIS A 99 19.96 -0.40 -2.58
C HIS A 99 18.95 -0.65 -3.68
N LYS A 100 18.41 -1.87 -3.78
CA LYS A 100 17.46 -2.25 -4.81
C LYS A 100 16.31 -3.08 -4.23
N VAL A 101 15.09 -2.56 -4.36
CA VAL A 101 13.89 -3.15 -3.77
C VAL A 101 12.85 -3.42 -4.85
N VAL A 102 12.21 -4.58 -4.81
CA VAL A 102 11.01 -4.85 -5.60
C VAL A 102 9.77 -4.86 -4.70
N VAL A 103 8.75 -4.13 -5.12
CA VAL A 103 7.48 -4.01 -4.38
C VAL A 103 6.37 -4.66 -5.19
N VAL A 104 5.70 -5.66 -4.63
CA VAL A 104 4.64 -6.42 -5.29
C VAL A 104 3.31 -6.14 -4.58
N GLY A 105 2.44 -5.39 -5.24
CA GLY A 105 1.09 -5.06 -4.75
C GLY A 105 0.02 -5.84 -5.48
N GLY A 106 -0.99 -6.33 -4.76
CA GLY A 106 -2.16 -7.00 -5.34
C GLY A 106 -3.48 -6.36 -4.94
N GLY A 107 -4.21 -5.75 -5.88
CA GLY A 107 -5.48 -5.08 -5.62
C GLY A 107 -5.35 -3.98 -4.57
N SER A 108 -6.12 -4.08 -3.48
CA SER A 108 -6.02 -3.13 -2.34
C SER A 108 -4.66 -3.14 -1.65
N GLY A 109 -3.88 -4.22 -1.77
CA GLY A 109 -2.52 -4.29 -1.25
C GLY A 109 -1.59 -3.23 -1.85
N CYS A 110 -1.87 -2.74 -3.06
CA CYS A 110 -1.12 -1.63 -3.65
C CYS A 110 -1.18 -0.36 -2.79
N SER A 111 -2.30 -0.11 -2.10
CA SER A 111 -2.44 1.06 -1.23
C SER A 111 -1.62 0.99 0.06
N ILE A 112 -1.25 -0.21 0.45
CA ILE A 112 -0.41 -0.49 1.63
C ILE A 112 1.07 -0.57 1.21
N ALA A 113 1.36 -1.11 0.04
CA ALA A 113 2.70 -1.25 -0.52
C ALA A 113 3.29 0.09 -0.99
N TRP A 114 2.45 0.96 -1.57
CA TRP A 114 2.85 2.26 -2.09
C TRP A 114 3.59 3.17 -1.07
N PRO A 115 3.12 3.37 0.17
CA PRO A 115 3.86 4.21 1.13
C PRO A 115 5.26 3.68 1.45
N GLN A 116 5.43 2.37 1.42
CA GLN A 116 6.72 1.72 1.66
C GLN A 116 7.65 1.88 0.45
N ALA A 117 7.13 1.72 -0.77
CA ALA A 117 7.85 2.02 -2.00
C ALA A 117 8.34 3.48 -2.05
N LYS A 118 7.44 4.41 -1.69
CA LYS A 118 7.76 5.85 -1.62
C LYS A 118 8.89 6.14 -0.64
N GLU A 119 8.90 5.48 0.50
CA GLU A 119 9.96 5.67 1.49
C GLU A 119 11.29 5.06 1.02
N ALA A 120 11.28 3.85 0.49
CA ALA A 120 12.48 3.24 -0.08
C ALA A 120 13.11 4.13 -1.16
N HIS A 121 12.30 4.64 -2.09
CA HIS A 121 12.74 5.55 -3.14
C HIS A 121 13.28 6.88 -2.58
N ARG A 122 12.62 7.45 -1.56
CA ARG A 122 13.08 8.67 -0.86
C ARG A 122 14.45 8.48 -0.19
N LEU A 123 14.73 7.26 0.28
CA LEU A 123 16.02 6.88 0.90
C LEU A 123 17.11 6.56 -0.13
N GLY A 124 16.79 6.62 -1.42
CA GLY A 124 17.73 6.43 -2.52
C GLY A 124 17.86 4.98 -2.99
N CYS A 125 16.91 4.10 -2.65
CA CYS A 125 16.85 2.78 -3.25
C CYS A 125 16.36 2.86 -4.70
N ASP A 126 16.89 1.99 -5.56
CA ASP A 126 16.26 1.66 -6.85
C ASP A 126 14.98 0.87 -6.55
N VAL A 127 13.82 1.35 -6.97
CA VAL A 127 12.53 0.75 -6.68
C VAL A 127 11.80 0.33 -7.93
N ASP A 128 11.53 -0.96 -8.05
CA ASP A 128 10.64 -1.51 -9.07
C ASP A 128 9.30 -1.89 -8.43
N ILE A 129 8.18 -1.41 -8.97
CA ILE A 129 6.84 -1.75 -8.49
C ILE A 129 6.13 -2.67 -9.49
N ILE A 130 5.59 -3.79 -9.01
CA ILE A 130 4.68 -4.66 -9.75
C ILE A 130 3.29 -4.53 -9.13
N ALA A 131 2.37 -3.87 -9.82
CA ALA A 131 1.01 -3.61 -9.34
C ALA A 131 0.02 -4.49 -10.12
N GLY A 132 -0.60 -5.44 -9.44
CA GLY A 132 -1.52 -6.41 -10.03
C GLY A 132 -2.97 -6.12 -9.68
N PHE A 133 -3.84 -6.17 -10.69
CA PHE A 133 -5.28 -6.00 -10.57
C PHE A 133 -6.01 -7.06 -11.40
N ARG A 134 -7.29 -7.29 -11.14
CA ARG A 134 -8.08 -8.20 -11.98
C ARG A 134 -8.39 -7.61 -13.34
N THR A 135 -8.71 -6.33 -13.39
CA THR A 135 -9.16 -5.59 -14.58
C THR A 135 -8.85 -4.10 -14.45
N LYS A 136 -8.85 -3.38 -15.56
CA LYS A 136 -8.62 -1.93 -15.62
C LYS A 136 -9.54 -1.14 -14.68
N GLY A 137 -10.81 -1.53 -14.53
CA GLY A 137 -11.81 -0.78 -13.77
C GLY A 137 -11.54 -0.66 -12.26
N ILE A 138 -10.60 -1.47 -11.73
CA ILE A 138 -10.20 -1.42 -10.32
C ILE A 138 -8.75 -0.98 -10.12
N VAL A 139 -8.08 -0.49 -11.16
CA VAL A 139 -6.75 0.10 -11.04
C VAL A 139 -6.84 1.40 -10.24
N VAL A 140 -5.98 1.54 -9.26
CA VAL A 140 -5.88 2.73 -8.39
C VAL A 140 -4.42 3.08 -8.14
N LEU A 141 -4.16 4.33 -7.81
CA LEU A 141 -2.85 4.84 -7.37
C LEU A 141 -1.73 4.72 -8.42
N GLU A 142 -2.05 4.62 -9.69
CA GLU A 142 -1.01 4.49 -10.74
C GLU A 142 -0.07 5.69 -10.77
N GLU A 143 -0.62 6.91 -10.73
CA GLU A 143 0.17 8.13 -10.76
C GLU A 143 1.06 8.26 -9.51
N GLU A 144 0.52 7.92 -8.33
CA GLU A 144 1.25 7.94 -7.08
C GLU A 144 2.37 6.90 -7.05
N MET A 145 2.13 5.70 -7.57
CA MET A 145 3.16 4.66 -7.67
C MET A 145 4.23 5.04 -8.69
N ARG A 146 3.83 5.58 -9.83
CA ARG A 146 4.76 6.04 -10.89
C ARG A 146 5.69 7.14 -10.41
N ALA A 147 5.22 8.02 -9.51
CA ALA A 147 6.00 9.12 -8.97
C ALA A 147 7.06 8.68 -7.93
N CYS A 148 7.07 7.42 -7.51
CA CYS A 148 7.97 6.93 -6.45
C CYS A 148 8.62 5.57 -6.77
N CYS A 149 8.88 5.32 -8.06
CA CYS A 149 9.63 4.14 -8.48
C CYS A 149 10.42 4.43 -9.76
N ASP A 150 11.43 3.61 -10.04
CA ASP A 150 12.19 3.67 -11.28
C ASP A 150 11.43 2.98 -12.42
N HIS A 151 10.78 1.85 -12.12
CA HIS A 151 9.92 1.15 -13.07
C HIS A 151 8.61 0.71 -12.42
N LEU A 152 7.50 0.98 -13.12
CA LEU A 152 6.16 0.53 -12.74
C LEU A 152 5.63 -0.47 -13.76
N TYR A 153 5.38 -1.69 -13.30
CA TYR A 153 4.79 -2.78 -14.08
C TYR A 153 3.33 -2.95 -13.68
N MET A 154 2.42 -2.42 -14.52
CA MET A 154 0.99 -2.59 -14.33
C MET A 154 0.54 -3.91 -14.94
N MET A 155 -0.05 -4.79 -14.13
CA MET A 155 -0.52 -6.12 -14.53
C MET A 155 -2.03 -6.21 -14.37
N THR A 156 -2.71 -6.82 -15.34
CA THR A 156 -4.12 -7.23 -15.17
C THR A 156 -4.32 -8.68 -15.56
N ASP A 157 -5.12 -9.41 -14.77
CA ASP A 157 -5.37 -10.84 -15.01
C ASP A 157 -6.02 -11.05 -16.39
N ASP A 158 -6.95 -10.16 -16.76
CA ASP A 158 -7.69 -10.24 -18.03
C ASP A 158 -7.00 -9.56 -19.22
N GLY A 159 -5.93 -8.80 -18.99
CA GLY A 159 -5.19 -8.07 -20.03
C GLY A 159 -5.88 -6.80 -20.52
N THR A 160 -6.86 -6.27 -19.77
CA THR A 160 -7.57 -5.03 -20.16
C THR A 160 -6.74 -3.78 -19.93
N TYR A 161 -5.63 -3.88 -19.18
CA TYR A 161 -4.70 -2.77 -18.94
C TYR A 161 -3.30 -3.28 -18.58
N GLY A 162 -2.26 -2.58 -19.05
CA GLY A 162 -0.87 -2.97 -18.82
C GLY A 162 -0.53 -4.32 -19.43
N GLU A 163 0.30 -5.08 -18.75
CA GLU A 163 0.66 -6.43 -19.17
C GLU A 163 -0.39 -7.45 -18.67
N LYS A 164 -0.73 -8.42 -19.52
CA LYS A 164 -1.62 -9.52 -19.13
C LYS A 164 -0.87 -10.57 -18.31
N GLY A 165 -1.40 -10.92 -17.15
CA GLY A 165 -0.89 -12.01 -16.34
C GLY A 165 -0.77 -11.68 -14.86
N PHE A 166 -0.12 -12.57 -14.13
CA PHE A 166 0.04 -12.47 -12.68
C PHE A 166 1.34 -11.76 -12.30
N THR A 167 1.30 -11.01 -11.21
CA THR A 167 2.47 -10.32 -10.62
C THR A 167 3.64 -11.28 -10.36
N THR A 168 3.34 -12.54 -10.02
CA THR A 168 4.34 -13.57 -9.75
C THR A 168 5.17 -13.95 -10.98
N VAL A 169 4.57 -13.91 -12.17
CA VAL A 169 5.27 -14.16 -13.44
C VAL A 169 6.26 -13.02 -13.71
N LYS A 170 5.80 -11.77 -13.59
CA LYS A 170 6.66 -10.58 -13.74
C LYS A 170 7.78 -10.56 -12.71
N LEU A 171 7.49 -10.87 -11.46
CA LEU A 171 8.51 -10.95 -10.42
C LEU A 171 9.63 -11.93 -10.79
N LYS A 172 9.25 -13.14 -11.22
CA LYS A 172 10.23 -14.14 -11.64
C LYS A 172 11.12 -13.64 -12.78
N GLU A 173 10.51 -13.04 -13.81
CA GLU A 173 11.23 -12.42 -14.93
C GLU A 173 12.25 -11.36 -14.45
N LEU A 174 11.82 -10.47 -13.56
CA LEU A 174 12.70 -9.42 -13.04
C LEU A 174 13.85 -9.98 -12.19
N LEU A 175 13.59 -10.98 -11.35
CA LEU A 175 14.63 -11.61 -10.54
C LEU A 175 15.67 -12.35 -11.41
N GLU A 176 15.21 -13.08 -12.44
CA GLU A 176 16.09 -13.78 -13.38
C GLU A 176 16.97 -12.77 -14.16
N LYS A 177 16.36 -11.70 -14.68
CA LYS A 177 17.06 -10.61 -15.36
C LYS A 177 18.10 -9.94 -14.45
N ALA A 178 17.69 -9.54 -13.25
CA ALA A 178 18.57 -8.90 -12.28
C ALA A 178 19.76 -9.78 -11.92
N LYS A 179 19.55 -11.09 -11.78
CA LYS A 179 20.62 -12.07 -11.54
C LYS A 179 21.59 -12.17 -12.71
N ALA A 180 21.09 -12.19 -13.95
CA ALA A 180 21.92 -12.23 -15.15
C ALA A 180 22.78 -10.97 -15.33
N GLU A 181 22.25 -9.82 -14.90
CA GLU A 181 22.94 -8.52 -14.99
C GLU A 181 23.85 -8.23 -13.76
N GLY A 182 23.87 -9.10 -12.75
CA GLY A 182 24.62 -8.86 -11.50
C GLY A 182 24.06 -7.72 -10.64
N LYS A 183 22.77 -7.38 -10.82
CA LYS A 183 22.05 -6.31 -10.10
C LYS A 183 20.90 -6.88 -9.28
N GLN A 184 21.19 -7.78 -8.38
CA GLN A 184 20.18 -8.47 -7.59
C GLN A 184 19.41 -7.51 -6.68
N TYR A 185 18.14 -7.87 -6.41
CA TYR A 185 17.33 -7.17 -5.41
C TYR A 185 17.78 -7.56 -4.00
N ASP A 186 17.88 -6.58 -3.12
CA ASP A 186 18.17 -6.80 -1.71
C ASP A 186 16.94 -7.30 -0.96
N HIS A 187 15.78 -6.78 -1.34
CA HIS A 187 14.54 -7.06 -0.62
C HIS A 187 13.30 -7.02 -1.53
N CYS A 188 12.29 -7.78 -1.14
CA CYS A 188 10.96 -7.77 -1.73
C CYS A 188 9.92 -7.38 -0.67
N ILE A 189 9.06 -6.42 -0.99
CA ILE A 189 7.86 -6.11 -0.19
C ILE A 189 6.66 -6.66 -0.93
N CYS A 190 5.88 -7.51 -0.29
CA CYS A 190 4.73 -8.14 -0.94
C CYS A 190 3.47 -7.98 -0.11
N ILE A 191 2.46 -7.31 -0.67
CA ILE A 191 1.20 -7.05 0.01
C ILE A 191 0.03 -7.29 -0.93
N GLY A 192 -0.89 -8.17 -0.51
CA GLY A 192 -2.05 -8.52 -1.32
C GLY A 192 -2.72 -9.82 -0.87
N PRO A 193 -3.48 -10.48 -1.76
CA PRO A 193 -4.14 -11.74 -1.43
C PRO A 193 -3.17 -12.82 -0.94
N LEU A 194 -3.55 -13.55 0.09
CA LEU A 194 -2.71 -14.58 0.73
C LEU A 194 -2.09 -15.58 -0.28
N PRO A 195 -2.82 -16.08 -1.29
CA PRO A 195 -2.22 -16.95 -2.31
C PRO A 195 -1.09 -16.28 -3.09
N MET A 196 -1.26 -14.99 -3.45
CA MET A 196 -0.23 -14.23 -4.15
C MET A 196 1.03 -14.08 -3.28
N MET A 197 0.88 -13.66 -2.03
CA MET A 197 1.99 -13.49 -1.09
C MET A 197 2.74 -14.81 -0.88
N LYS A 198 2.03 -15.93 -0.76
CA LYS A 198 2.64 -17.27 -0.64
C LYS A 198 3.55 -17.59 -1.84
N PHE A 199 3.06 -17.38 -3.07
CA PHE A 199 3.87 -17.64 -4.27
C PHE A 199 5.04 -16.66 -4.40
N VAL A 200 4.84 -15.39 -4.08
CA VAL A 200 5.92 -14.39 -4.05
C VAL A 200 7.03 -14.83 -3.08
N CYS A 201 6.69 -15.20 -1.84
CA CYS A 201 7.66 -15.68 -0.85
C CYS A 201 8.42 -16.93 -1.32
N GLN A 202 7.76 -17.83 -2.04
CA GLN A 202 8.43 -19.00 -2.60
C GLN A 202 9.45 -18.59 -3.68
N ILE A 203 9.05 -17.74 -4.62
CA ILE A 203 9.90 -17.27 -5.72
C ILE A 203 11.10 -16.50 -5.19
N THR A 204 10.90 -15.59 -4.24
CA THR A 204 11.99 -14.79 -3.65
C THR A 204 12.96 -15.66 -2.87
N LYS A 205 12.46 -16.63 -2.09
CA LYS A 205 13.27 -17.60 -1.36
C LYS A 205 14.18 -18.43 -2.30
N GLU A 206 13.64 -18.90 -3.44
CA GLU A 206 14.39 -19.64 -4.46
C GLU A 206 15.50 -18.78 -5.10
N ASN A 207 15.33 -17.45 -5.08
CA ASN A 207 16.31 -16.49 -5.61
C ASN A 207 17.19 -15.83 -4.55
N GLY A 208 17.07 -16.22 -3.27
CA GLY A 208 17.88 -15.68 -2.18
C GLY A 208 17.54 -14.24 -1.78
N VAL A 209 16.33 -13.75 -2.10
CA VAL A 209 15.84 -12.40 -1.79
C VAL A 209 14.98 -12.46 -0.53
N GLY A 210 15.30 -11.63 0.48
CA GLY A 210 14.47 -11.46 1.68
C GLY A 210 13.11 -10.88 1.32
N THR A 211 12.03 -11.30 2.04
CA THR A 211 10.68 -10.82 1.74
C THR A 211 9.95 -10.40 2.99
N MET A 212 9.43 -9.18 2.98
CA MET A 212 8.47 -8.69 3.95
C MET A 212 7.05 -8.83 3.38
N VAL A 213 6.15 -9.36 4.20
CA VAL A 213 4.71 -9.44 3.90
C VAL A 213 3.93 -8.71 5.00
N ASP A 214 2.85 -8.06 4.61
CA ASP A 214 1.91 -7.43 5.54
C ASP A 214 0.51 -8.05 5.33
N MET A 215 -0.17 -8.42 6.45
CA MET A 215 -1.43 -9.17 6.45
C MET A 215 -2.53 -8.45 7.24
#